data_1e7ed3754c20b6dd15465e1c258235eb
#
_entry.id   1e7ed3754c20b6dd15465e1c258235eb
#
_cell.length_a   1.000
_cell.length_b   1.000
_cell.length_c   1.000
_cell.angle_alpha   90.00
_cell.angle_beta   90.00
_cell.angle_gamma   90.00
#
_symmetry.space_group_name_H-M   'P 1'
#
loop_
_entity.id
_entity.type
_entity.pdbx_description
1 polymer ?
#
loop_
_entity_poly.entity_id
_entity_poly.type
_entity_poly.pdbx_seq_one_letter_code
_entity_poly.pdbx_strand_id
1 'polypeptide(L)'
;MARFIQSEQYIISLFKLGHQFDVDGQRYTVKKVGKPRPSEGECKTDVYIAATDNQEHTIEIKISIKQTNADFIENKISLERAIEIFGDDAQKIIATATSGIKDSFDTDYLICIDDYRRTKAGSFKLGWKFELLNKVSGDKSGLLTLSDSQKIGIFSGDNLSEAKRNCKVCGEVIPNSGVANYILEYDGRKISLQQCLDSIVPITEYAQRQNIYFACKALNYRIYADKWDGDRPLAVYVDWSVKDGKLNGEIVYNHPLEVRGNSVGERLKACLQELGIAKGNFNELLSHTDKNMKIYKKI
;
A
#
# COMPACT_ATOMS: atom_id res chain seq x y z
N MET A 1 -4.12 22.75 0.41
CA MET A 1 -4.96 21.57 0.66
C MET A 1 -4.59 20.53 -0.38
N ALA A 2 -4.42 19.25 -0.02
CA ALA A 2 -4.05 18.24 -0.99
C ALA A 2 -5.17 18.07 -2.04
N ARG A 3 -4.80 17.87 -3.31
CA ARG A 3 -5.73 17.73 -4.45
C ARG A 3 -6.84 16.69 -4.21
N PHE A 4 -6.51 15.64 -3.48
CA PHE A 4 -7.45 14.56 -3.12
C PHE A 4 -8.60 15.06 -2.22
N ILE A 5 -8.30 15.83 -1.16
CA ILE A 5 -9.32 16.39 -0.25
C ILE A 5 -10.28 17.33 -1.00
N GLN A 6 -9.78 18.07 -1.98
CA GLN A 6 -10.61 18.94 -2.81
C GLN A 6 -11.58 18.14 -3.68
N SER A 7 -11.14 16.99 -4.23
CA SER A 7 -11.99 16.10 -5.01
C SER A 7 -13.13 15.51 -4.17
N GLU A 8 -12.83 15.00 -2.97
CA GLU A 8 -13.84 14.46 -2.06
C GLU A 8 -14.90 15.52 -1.71
N GLN A 9 -14.44 16.71 -1.28
CA GLN A 9 -15.34 17.81 -0.93
C GLN A 9 -16.20 18.27 -2.10
N TYR A 10 -15.61 18.29 -3.31
CA TYR A 10 -16.33 18.64 -4.51
C TYR A 10 -17.44 17.62 -4.80
N ILE A 11 -17.15 16.32 -4.79
CA ILE A 11 -18.17 15.27 -5.03
C ILE A 11 -19.26 15.31 -3.95
N ILE A 12 -18.91 15.46 -2.67
CA ILE A 12 -19.89 15.65 -1.58
C ILE A 12 -20.83 16.85 -1.89
N SER A 13 -20.28 17.96 -2.42
CA SER A 13 -21.06 19.17 -2.69
C SER A 13 -22.09 19.02 -3.81
N LEU A 14 -21.98 18.01 -4.66
CA LEU A 14 -22.96 17.69 -5.70
C LEU A 14 -24.27 17.15 -5.10
N PHE A 15 -24.18 16.43 -3.97
CA PHE A 15 -25.29 15.76 -3.30
C PHE A 15 -25.74 16.60 -2.09
N LYS A 16 -26.61 17.59 -2.32
CA LYS A 16 -27.15 18.39 -1.21
C LYS A 16 -28.37 17.72 -0.61
N LEU A 17 -28.60 17.90 0.70
CA LEU A 17 -29.82 17.42 1.37
C LEU A 17 -31.06 17.93 0.64
N GLY A 18 -32.02 17.05 0.40
CA GLY A 18 -33.26 17.35 -0.31
C GLY A 18 -33.15 17.38 -1.84
N HIS A 19 -31.92 17.31 -2.42
CA HIS A 19 -31.78 17.19 -3.88
C HIS A 19 -32.36 15.85 -4.35
N GLN A 20 -32.95 15.88 -5.52
CA GLN A 20 -33.49 14.69 -6.19
C GLN A 20 -32.58 14.28 -7.34
N PHE A 21 -32.48 12.99 -7.56
CA PHE A 21 -31.78 12.38 -8.68
C PHE A 21 -32.45 11.06 -9.09
N ASP A 22 -32.17 10.60 -10.29
CA ASP A 22 -32.75 9.36 -10.82
C ASP A 22 -31.64 8.29 -10.95
N VAL A 23 -31.94 7.06 -10.48
CA VAL A 23 -31.11 5.86 -10.66
C VAL A 23 -32.03 4.74 -11.12
N ASP A 24 -31.66 4.06 -12.21
CA ASP A 24 -32.44 2.96 -12.80
C ASP A 24 -33.94 3.27 -13.03
N GLY A 25 -34.24 4.52 -13.40
CA GLY A 25 -35.61 4.99 -13.64
C GLY A 25 -36.40 5.31 -12.38
N GLN A 26 -35.79 5.15 -11.19
CA GLN A 26 -36.43 5.47 -9.90
C GLN A 26 -35.85 6.79 -9.36
N ARG A 27 -36.75 7.67 -8.85
CA ARG A 27 -36.38 8.96 -8.26
C ARG A 27 -36.13 8.86 -6.77
N TYR A 28 -34.97 9.39 -6.34
CA TYR A 28 -34.53 9.40 -4.95
C TYR A 28 -34.29 10.82 -4.46
N THR A 29 -34.50 11.05 -3.17
CA THR A 29 -34.20 12.30 -2.47
C THR A 29 -33.08 12.09 -1.47
N VAL A 30 -32.03 12.91 -1.52
CA VAL A 30 -30.88 12.82 -0.60
C VAL A 30 -31.29 13.10 0.83
N LYS A 31 -31.11 12.17 1.74
CA LYS A 31 -31.38 12.28 3.17
C LYS A 31 -30.15 12.48 4.02
N LYS A 32 -28.99 11.94 3.57
CA LYS A 32 -27.70 12.10 4.27
C LYS A 32 -26.56 12.08 3.26
N VAL A 33 -25.56 12.92 3.46
CA VAL A 33 -24.33 12.94 2.66
C VAL A 33 -23.17 13.42 3.51
N GLY A 34 -22.01 12.76 3.37
CA GLY A 34 -20.80 13.17 4.08
C GLY A 34 -19.63 12.22 3.88
N LYS A 35 -18.48 12.61 4.40
CA LYS A 35 -17.29 11.74 4.44
C LYS A 35 -17.39 10.82 5.65
N PRO A 36 -17.32 9.50 5.47
CA PRO A 36 -17.23 8.56 6.58
C PRO A 36 -15.92 8.76 7.35
N ARG A 37 -16.01 8.69 8.68
CA ARG A 37 -14.85 8.80 9.58
C ARG A 37 -14.80 7.57 10.47
N PRO A 38 -13.86 6.64 10.23
CA PRO A 38 -13.66 5.48 11.09
C PRO A 38 -13.12 5.93 12.46
N SER A 39 -13.25 5.08 13.47
CA SER A 39 -12.65 5.31 14.79
C SER A 39 -11.14 5.07 14.77
N GLU A 40 -10.64 4.27 13.82
CA GLU A 40 -9.23 3.95 13.65
C GLU A 40 -8.86 3.88 12.16
N GLY A 41 -7.67 4.37 11.81
CA GLY A 41 -7.10 4.24 10.47
C GLY A 41 -7.95 4.88 9.36
N GLU A 42 -8.10 4.20 8.24
CA GLU A 42 -8.80 4.69 7.05
C GLU A 42 -9.82 3.64 6.56
N CYS A 43 -10.97 4.08 6.08
CA CYS A 43 -11.98 3.26 5.39
C CYS A 43 -11.84 3.43 3.86
N LYS A 44 -12.62 2.67 3.09
CA LYS A 44 -12.58 2.73 1.62
C LYS A 44 -13.61 3.69 1.01
N THR A 45 -14.62 4.07 1.76
CA THR A 45 -15.63 5.05 1.31
C THR A 45 -15.12 6.47 1.52
N ASP A 46 -15.01 7.22 0.46
CA ASP A 46 -14.67 8.66 0.49
C ASP A 46 -15.93 9.54 0.59
N VAL A 47 -17.02 9.11 -0.05
CA VAL A 47 -18.32 9.81 -0.03
C VAL A 47 -19.44 8.82 0.24
N TYR A 48 -20.21 9.08 1.29
CA TYR A 48 -21.41 8.34 1.65
C TYR A 48 -22.65 9.17 1.33
N ILE A 49 -23.61 8.57 0.63
CA ILE A 49 -24.92 9.15 0.34
C ILE A 49 -26.01 8.15 0.72
N ALA A 50 -26.97 8.57 1.53
CA ALA A 50 -28.21 7.85 1.72
C ALA A 50 -29.36 8.66 1.09
N ALA A 51 -30.18 8.01 0.29
CA ALA A 51 -31.31 8.63 -0.38
C ALA A 51 -32.55 7.73 -0.36
N THR A 52 -33.74 8.31 -0.29
CA THR A 52 -35.00 7.58 -0.24
C THR A 52 -35.89 7.93 -1.43
N ASP A 53 -36.63 6.94 -1.92
CA ASP A 53 -37.68 7.14 -2.90
C ASP A 53 -38.99 7.57 -2.24
N ASN A 54 -40.06 7.72 -3.04
CA ASN A 54 -41.39 8.11 -2.57
C ASN A 54 -42.11 7.01 -1.76
N GLN A 55 -41.58 5.78 -1.76
CA GLN A 55 -42.08 4.64 -1.01
C GLN A 55 -41.26 4.38 0.25
N GLU A 56 -40.35 5.31 0.61
CA GLU A 56 -39.40 5.21 1.73
C GLU A 56 -38.36 4.12 1.61
N HIS A 57 -38.15 3.52 0.43
CA HIS A 57 -37.02 2.63 0.21
C HIS A 57 -35.74 3.45 0.19
N THR A 58 -34.79 3.03 1.00
CA THR A 58 -33.47 3.71 1.12
C THR A 58 -32.41 2.98 0.32
N ILE A 59 -31.63 3.75 -0.44
CA ILE A 59 -30.41 3.29 -1.08
C ILE A 59 -29.21 3.97 -0.45
N GLU A 60 -28.08 3.25 -0.41
CA GLU A 60 -26.79 3.78 0.00
C GLU A 60 -25.81 3.76 -1.18
N ILE A 61 -25.31 4.92 -1.56
CA ILE A 61 -24.24 5.07 -2.55
C ILE A 61 -22.97 5.43 -1.79
N LYS A 62 -22.02 4.51 -1.76
CA LYS A 62 -20.75 4.61 -1.02
C LYS A 62 -19.61 4.59 -2.02
N ILE A 63 -19.08 5.77 -2.32
CA ILE A 63 -18.13 5.98 -3.41
C ILE A 63 -16.69 5.97 -2.86
N SER A 64 -15.84 5.15 -3.45
CA SER A 64 -14.39 5.30 -3.36
C SER A 64 -13.88 6.06 -4.57
N ILE A 65 -13.19 7.18 -4.37
CA ILE A 65 -12.67 8.02 -5.44
C ILE A 65 -11.25 7.60 -5.78
N LYS A 66 -11.01 7.27 -7.04
CA LYS A 66 -9.68 6.98 -7.58
C LYS A 66 -9.26 8.09 -8.53
N GLN A 67 -8.07 8.65 -8.31
CA GLN A 67 -7.50 9.57 -9.28
C GLN A 67 -6.98 8.77 -10.48
N THR A 68 -7.27 9.22 -11.70
CA THR A 68 -6.87 8.56 -12.95
C THR A 68 -5.35 8.34 -13.09
N ASN A 69 -4.53 9.10 -12.34
CA ASN A 69 -3.07 9.00 -12.34
C ASN A 69 -2.49 8.28 -11.12
N ALA A 70 -3.31 7.65 -10.25
CA ALA A 70 -2.83 6.95 -9.08
C ALA A 70 -2.32 5.55 -9.46
N ASP A 71 -1.01 5.33 -9.35
CA ASP A 71 -0.39 4.02 -9.61
C ASP A 71 -0.56 3.05 -8.43
N PHE A 72 -0.70 3.58 -7.22
CA PHE A 72 -0.77 2.79 -5.99
C PHE A 72 -2.22 2.47 -5.61
N ILE A 73 -2.45 1.20 -5.31
CA ILE A 73 -3.67 0.72 -4.67
C ILE A 73 -3.47 0.72 -3.15
N GLU A 74 -2.34 0.16 -2.68
CA GLU A 74 -1.92 0.14 -1.28
C GLU A 74 -0.39 0.31 -1.19
N ASN A 75 0.09 1.33 -0.47
CA ASN A 75 1.54 1.63 -0.40
C ASN A 75 2.18 1.36 0.97
N LYS A 76 1.39 0.91 1.95
CA LYS A 76 1.84 0.68 3.33
C LYS A 76 1.18 -0.59 3.88
N ILE A 77 1.54 -1.74 3.32
CA ILE A 77 0.93 -3.00 3.73
C ILE A 77 1.66 -3.51 4.97
N SER A 78 0.92 -3.69 6.08
CA SER A 78 1.33 -4.45 7.25
C SER A 78 0.83 -5.90 7.12
N LEU A 79 1.27 -6.78 8.03
CA LEU A 79 0.78 -8.17 8.07
C LEU A 79 -0.73 -8.21 8.32
N GLU A 80 -1.22 -7.41 9.26
CA GLU A 80 -2.66 -7.31 9.55
C GLU A 80 -3.43 -6.85 8.31
N ARG A 81 -2.90 -5.84 7.60
CA ARG A 81 -3.54 -5.36 6.37
C ARG A 81 -3.50 -6.39 5.25
N ALA A 82 -2.43 -7.16 5.14
CA ALA A 82 -2.34 -8.25 4.18
C ALA A 82 -3.36 -9.35 4.47
N ILE A 83 -3.56 -9.69 5.75
CA ILE A 83 -4.58 -10.67 6.20
C ILE A 83 -6.00 -10.13 5.91
N GLU A 84 -6.27 -8.85 6.19
CA GLU A 84 -7.54 -8.22 5.82
C GLU A 84 -7.83 -8.35 4.31
N ILE A 85 -6.82 -8.23 3.44
CA ILE A 85 -6.98 -8.26 1.98
C ILE A 85 -7.03 -9.69 1.43
N PHE A 86 -6.11 -10.54 1.86
CA PHE A 86 -5.86 -11.85 1.25
C PHE A 86 -6.39 -13.03 2.07
N GLY A 87 -6.86 -12.76 3.31
CA GLY A 87 -7.24 -13.81 4.24
C GLY A 87 -6.04 -14.53 4.86
N ASP A 88 -6.27 -15.74 5.37
CA ASP A 88 -5.24 -16.56 6.03
C ASP A 88 -4.08 -16.96 5.10
N ASP A 89 -4.30 -16.93 3.79
CA ASP A 89 -3.27 -17.21 2.80
C ASP A 89 -2.33 -16.01 2.51
N ALA A 90 -2.46 -14.88 3.22
CA ALA A 90 -1.74 -13.64 2.94
C ALA A 90 -0.22 -13.83 2.81
N GLN A 91 0.39 -14.48 3.79
CA GLN A 91 1.85 -14.72 3.77
C GLN A 91 2.26 -15.66 2.62
N LYS A 92 1.47 -16.70 2.34
CA LYS A 92 1.71 -17.62 1.24
C LYS A 92 1.63 -16.92 -0.13
N ILE A 93 0.64 -16.06 -0.33
CA ILE A 93 0.49 -15.26 -1.56
C ILE A 93 1.71 -14.36 -1.76
N ILE A 94 2.15 -13.64 -0.71
CA ILE A 94 3.30 -12.74 -0.78
C ILE A 94 4.60 -13.53 -0.99
N ALA A 95 4.81 -14.63 -0.26
CA ALA A 95 5.99 -15.48 -0.42
C ALA A 95 6.06 -16.08 -1.83
N THR A 96 4.94 -16.57 -2.37
CA THR A 96 4.87 -17.09 -3.73
C THR A 96 5.20 -16.00 -4.76
N ALA A 97 4.63 -14.81 -4.59
CA ALA A 97 4.86 -13.67 -5.48
C ALA A 97 6.33 -13.24 -5.48
N THR A 98 6.94 -13.10 -4.30
CA THR A 98 8.37 -12.69 -4.16
C THR A 98 9.32 -13.79 -4.64
N SER A 99 9.01 -15.07 -4.38
CA SER A 99 9.81 -16.20 -4.88
C SER A 99 9.78 -16.31 -6.40
N GLY A 100 8.66 -15.94 -7.05
CA GLY A 100 8.54 -15.91 -8.50
C GLY A 100 9.47 -14.91 -9.20
N ILE A 101 10.02 -13.94 -8.46
CA ILE A 101 10.98 -12.94 -8.95
C ILE A 101 12.30 -12.98 -8.18
N LYS A 102 12.65 -14.14 -7.61
CA LYS A 102 13.82 -14.33 -6.74
C LYS A 102 15.12 -13.82 -7.37
N ASP A 103 15.34 -14.09 -8.64
CA ASP A 103 16.54 -13.65 -9.36
C ASP A 103 16.75 -12.12 -9.31
N SER A 104 15.67 -11.36 -9.29
CA SER A 104 15.73 -9.89 -9.21
C SER A 104 16.25 -9.39 -7.86
N PHE A 105 16.04 -10.14 -6.77
CA PHE A 105 16.61 -9.85 -5.47
C PHE A 105 18.05 -10.39 -5.36
N ASP A 106 18.28 -11.63 -5.80
CA ASP A 106 19.60 -12.28 -5.71
C ASP A 106 20.66 -11.58 -6.56
N THR A 107 20.24 -10.82 -7.58
CA THR A 107 21.16 -10.02 -8.41
C THR A 107 21.34 -8.59 -7.91
N ASP A 108 20.58 -8.13 -6.90
CA ASP A 108 20.69 -6.77 -6.37
C ASP A 108 21.95 -6.58 -5.49
N TYR A 109 22.47 -5.37 -5.44
CA TYR A 109 23.56 -5.02 -4.55
C TYR A 109 23.01 -4.82 -3.13
N LEU A 110 23.59 -5.54 -2.16
CA LEU A 110 23.25 -5.42 -0.75
C LEU A 110 23.96 -4.25 -0.06
N ILE A 111 25.12 -3.88 -0.60
CA ILE A 111 25.94 -2.75 -0.11
C ILE A 111 26.30 -1.86 -1.30
N CYS A 112 26.15 -0.56 -1.15
CA CYS A 112 26.59 0.43 -2.12
C CYS A 112 27.68 1.30 -1.49
N ILE A 113 28.94 1.08 -1.90
CA ILE A 113 30.08 1.91 -1.49
C ILE A 113 29.94 3.29 -2.15
N ASP A 114 29.57 3.32 -3.42
CA ASP A 114 29.33 4.53 -4.21
C ASP A 114 27.85 4.68 -4.59
N ASP A 115 27.49 5.84 -5.12
CA ASP A 115 26.14 6.11 -5.63
C ASP A 115 25.80 5.13 -6.77
N TYR A 116 24.70 4.39 -6.61
CA TYR A 116 24.17 3.48 -7.62
C TYR A 116 22.70 3.78 -7.93
N ARG A 117 22.40 4.26 -9.13
CA ARG A 117 21.06 4.71 -9.54
C ARG A 117 20.49 5.73 -8.51
N ARG A 118 19.43 5.35 -7.78
CA ARG A 118 18.82 6.18 -6.72
C ARG A 118 19.37 5.88 -5.33
N THR A 119 20.19 4.83 -5.17
CA THR A 119 20.77 4.45 -3.89
C THR A 119 22.05 5.24 -3.65
N LYS A 120 22.14 5.90 -2.50
CA LYS A 120 23.27 6.73 -2.12
C LYS A 120 24.45 5.90 -1.63
N ALA A 121 25.64 6.44 -1.79
CA ALA A 121 26.88 5.88 -1.21
C ALA A 121 26.71 5.64 0.30
N GLY A 122 27.36 4.59 0.80
CA GLY A 122 27.25 4.18 2.20
C GLY A 122 25.92 3.56 2.58
N SER A 123 25.20 3.00 1.61
CA SER A 123 23.91 2.35 1.87
C SER A 123 24.02 0.83 1.98
N PHE A 124 23.30 0.29 2.96
CA PHE A 124 23.09 -1.14 3.16
C PHE A 124 21.60 -1.46 2.95
N LYS A 125 21.29 -2.52 2.24
CA LYS A 125 19.93 -3.00 2.03
C LYS A 125 19.41 -3.66 3.30
N LEU A 126 18.30 -3.16 3.84
CA LEU A 126 17.62 -3.83 4.96
C LEU A 126 16.64 -4.87 4.44
N GLY A 127 16.05 -4.62 3.29
CA GLY A 127 15.07 -5.47 2.66
C GLY A 127 14.14 -4.68 1.75
N TRP A 128 12.99 -5.28 1.44
CA TRP A 128 12.01 -4.71 0.51
C TRP A 128 10.61 -4.79 1.10
N LYS A 129 9.95 -3.64 1.19
CA LYS A 129 8.52 -3.53 1.55
C LYS A 129 7.65 -3.93 0.37
N PHE A 130 6.44 -4.41 0.65
CA PHE A 130 5.44 -4.81 -0.35
C PHE A 130 4.42 -3.70 -0.60
N GLU A 131 4.07 -3.47 -1.84
CA GLU A 131 3.07 -2.50 -2.28
C GLU A 131 2.16 -3.12 -3.32
N LEU A 132 0.87 -2.72 -3.34
CA LEU A 132 -0.06 -3.10 -4.40
C LEU A 132 -0.23 -1.94 -5.38
N LEU A 133 -0.21 -2.28 -6.67
CA LEU A 133 -0.29 -1.33 -7.78
C LEU A 133 -1.27 -1.83 -8.85
N ASN A 134 -1.67 -0.92 -9.73
CA ASN A 134 -2.47 -1.24 -10.92
C ASN A 134 -1.61 -1.52 -12.17
N LYS A 135 -0.29 -1.46 -12.05
CA LYS A 135 0.67 -1.73 -13.13
C LYS A 135 2.00 -2.25 -12.62
N VAL A 136 2.80 -2.82 -13.50
CA VAL A 136 4.20 -3.20 -13.22
C VAL A 136 5.03 -1.97 -12.88
N SER A 137 5.91 -2.06 -11.86
CA SER A 137 6.75 -0.96 -11.39
C SER A 137 8.16 -1.41 -11.04
N GLY A 138 9.01 -1.47 -12.04
CA GLY A 138 10.42 -1.86 -11.93
C GLY A 138 10.64 -3.38 -12.02
N ASP A 139 11.86 -3.80 -11.76
CA ASP A 139 12.33 -5.19 -11.86
C ASP A 139 11.85 -6.11 -10.73
N LYS A 140 11.45 -5.53 -9.60
CA LYS A 140 10.92 -6.25 -8.43
C LYS A 140 9.40 -6.10 -8.34
N SER A 141 8.72 -6.44 -9.42
CA SER A 141 7.28 -6.29 -9.57
C SER A 141 6.73 -7.44 -10.41
N GLY A 142 5.48 -7.82 -10.16
CA GLY A 142 4.80 -8.88 -10.91
C GLY A 142 3.29 -8.84 -10.71
N LEU A 143 2.58 -9.66 -11.49
CA LEU A 143 1.14 -9.85 -11.36
C LEU A 143 0.85 -10.73 -10.14
N LEU A 144 -0.19 -10.36 -9.36
CA LEU A 144 -0.74 -11.23 -8.32
C LEU A 144 -1.88 -12.07 -8.87
N THR A 145 -1.84 -13.36 -8.56
CA THR A 145 -2.98 -14.25 -8.80
C THR A 145 -3.90 -14.19 -7.60
N LEU A 146 -5.04 -13.54 -7.76
CA LEU A 146 -6.04 -13.31 -6.71
C LEU A 146 -7.40 -13.81 -7.14
N SER A 147 -8.20 -14.29 -6.19
CA SER A 147 -9.62 -14.58 -6.42
C SER A 147 -10.43 -13.28 -6.63
N ASP A 148 -11.62 -13.40 -7.21
CA ASP A 148 -12.51 -12.25 -7.38
C ASP A 148 -12.90 -11.62 -6.03
N SER A 149 -13.11 -12.44 -4.99
CA SER A 149 -13.40 -11.94 -3.64
C SER A 149 -12.24 -11.13 -3.06
N GLN A 150 -10.99 -11.57 -3.25
CA GLN A 150 -9.81 -10.82 -2.83
C GLN A 150 -9.67 -9.50 -3.58
N LYS A 151 -9.91 -9.49 -4.90
CA LYS A 151 -9.91 -8.25 -5.69
C LYS A 151 -11.01 -7.29 -5.22
N ILE A 152 -12.22 -7.78 -4.98
CA ILE A 152 -13.33 -6.97 -4.46
C ILE A 152 -12.94 -6.37 -3.11
N GLY A 153 -12.42 -7.17 -2.16
CA GLY A 153 -12.00 -6.71 -0.84
C GLY A 153 -10.93 -5.62 -0.85
N ILE A 154 -10.03 -5.62 -1.83
CA ILE A 154 -9.04 -4.55 -2.02
C ILE A 154 -9.71 -3.20 -2.25
N PHE A 155 -10.80 -3.17 -3.02
CA PHE A 155 -11.48 -1.94 -3.42
C PHE A 155 -12.65 -1.57 -2.50
N SER A 156 -13.45 -2.55 -2.06
CA SER A 156 -14.61 -2.34 -1.20
C SER A 156 -14.23 -2.09 0.26
N GLY A 157 -13.25 -2.82 0.77
CA GLY A 157 -12.91 -2.84 2.19
C GLY A 157 -13.91 -3.60 3.06
N ASP A 158 -14.65 -4.56 2.50
CA ASP A 158 -15.58 -5.42 3.23
C ASP A 158 -14.89 -6.32 4.26
N ASN A 159 -13.60 -6.56 4.07
CA ASN A 159 -12.71 -7.31 4.95
C ASN A 159 -11.93 -6.44 5.96
N LEU A 160 -12.18 -5.13 6.03
CA LEU A 160 -11.62 -4.26 7.05
C LEU A 160 -12.19 -4.59 8.45
N SER A 161 -11.44 -4.21 9.49
CA SER A 161 -11.93 -4.31 10.88
C SER A 161 -13.24 -3.55 11.08
N GLU A 162 -14.02 -3.95 12.07
CA GLU A 162 -15.30 -3.31 12.39
C GLU A 162 -15.15 -1.80 12.65
N ALA A 163 -14.06 -1.39 13.32
CA ALA A 163 -13.73 0.00 13.59
C ALA A 163 -13.57 0.84 12.31
N LYS A 164 -13.12 0.22 11.20
CA LYS A 164 -12.96 0.86 9.89
C LYS A 164 -14.21 0.74 9.00
N ARG A 165 -15.04 -0.30 9.21
CA ARG A 165 -16.28 -0.49 8.44
C ARG A 165 -17.42 0.40 8.95
N ASN A 166 -17.57 0.48 10.28
CA ASN A 166 -18.65 1.23 10.93
C ASN A 166 -18.20 2.66 11.21
N CYS A 167 -18.34 3.55 10.24
CA CYS A 167 -17.84 4.90 10.34
C CYS A 167 -18.91 5.90 10.83
N LYS A 168 -18.45 7.01 11.40
CA LYS A 168 -19.32 8.17 11.67
C LYS A 168 -19.55 8.97 10.39
N VAL A 169 -20.83 9.19 10.05
CA VAL A 169 -21.26 10.10 8.98
C VAL A 169 -22.19 11.13 9.60
N CYS A 170 -21.85 12.42 9.48
CA CYS A 170 -22.60 13.52 10.09
C CYS A 170 -22.83 13.33 11.62
N GLY A 171 -21.86 12.73 12.32
CA GLY A 171 -21.93 12.53 13.78
C GLY A 171 -22.55 11.21 14.24
N GLU A 172 -23.22 10.46 13.36
CA GLU A 172 -23.87 9.19 13.65
C GLU A 172 -23.04 8.01 13.11
N VAL A 173 -22.89 6.93 13.89
CA VAL A 173 -22.24 5.68 13.44
C VAL A 173 -23.22 4.92 12.56
N ILE A 174 -22.82 4.67 11.32
CA ILE A 174 -23.62 3.94 10.34
C ILE A 174 -22.92 2.62 10.01
N PRO A 175 -23.57 1.46 10.22
CA PRO A 175 -23.00 0.17 9.89
C PRO A 175 -22.56 0.09 8.42
N ASN A 176 -21.36 -0.42 8.20
CA ASN A 176 -20.74 -0.60 6.89
C ASN A 176 -20.67 0.66 6.01
N SER A 177 -20.80 1.85 6.59
CA SER A 177 -20.63 3.10 5.83
C SER A 177 -19.22 3.32 5.31
N GLY A 178 -18.23 2.66 5.91
CA GLY A 178 -16.83 2.65 5.45
C GLY A 178 -16.54 1.64 4.33
N VAL A 179 -17.49 0.77 4.00
CA VAL A 179 -17.37 -0.22 2.92
C VAL A 179 -17.94 0.37 1.64
N ALA A 180 -17.07 0.62 0.67
CA ALA A 180 -17.52 1.21 -0.60
C ALA A 180 -18.26 0.18 -1.47
N ASN A 181 -19.26 0.63 -2.23
CA ASN A 181 -19.97 -0.19 -3.22
C ASN A 181 -19.80 0.32 -4.66
N TYR A 182 -19.26 1.53 -4.82
CA TYR A 182 -18.95 2.12 -6.11
C TYR A 182 -17.54 2.71 -6.16
N ILE A 183 -16.93 2.69 -7.36
CA ILE A 183 -15.71 3.43 -7.69
C ILE A 183 -16.07 4.60 -8.59
N LEU A 184 -15.48 5.77 -8.34
CA LEU A 184 -15.44 6.90 -9.23
C LEU A 184 -13.99 7.16 -9.65
N GLU A 185 -13.65 6.93 -10.92
CA GLU A 185 -12.40 7.42 -11.47
C GLU A 185 -12.55 8.91 -11.80
N TYR A 186 -11.78 9.76 -11.11
CA TYR A 186 -11.97 11.20 -11.17
C TYR A 186 -10.67 11.93 -11.54
N ASP A 187 -10.73 12.74 -12.58
CA ASP A 187 -9.59 13.49 -13.11
C ASP A 187 -9.49 14.94 -12.56
N GLY A 188 -10.45 15.36 -11.75
CA GLY A 188 -10.52 16.69 -11.16
C GLY A 188 -11.31 17.73 -11.96
N ARG A 189 -11.92 17.34 -13.09
CA ARG A 189 -12.80 18.25 -13.86
C ARG A 189 -14.13 18.43 -13.14
N LYS A 190 -14.76 19.60 -13.37
CA LYS A 190 -16.12 19.82 -12.88
C LYS A 190 -17.11 18.94 -13.63
N ILE A 191 -17.96 18.23 -12.90
CA ILE A 191 -19.03 17.37 -13.41
C ILE A 191 -20.33 17.71 -12.72
N SER A 192 -21.47 17.44 -13.36
CA SER A 192 -22.78 17.56 -12.73
C SER A 192 -23.07 16.34 -11.82
N LEU A 193 -24.10 16.41 -11.00
CA LEU A 193 -24.58 15.28 -10.19
C LEU A 193 -24.90 14.08 -11.09
N GLN A 194 -25.63 14.27 -12.18
CA GLN A 194 -25.98 13.19 -13.09
C GLN A 194 -24.72 12.58 -13.75
N GLN A 195 -23.79 13.40 -14.20
CA GLN A 195 -22.52 12.90 -14.74
C GLN A 195 -21.72 12.11 -13.70
N CYS A 196 -21.79 12.49 -12.42
CA CYS A 196 -21.17 11.71 -11.34
C CYS A 196 -21.83 10.33 -11.21
N LEU A 197 -23.16 10.28 -11.19
CA LEU A 197 -23.93 9.03 -11.11
C LEU A 197 -23.70 8.13 -12.33
N ASP A 198 -23.64 8.70 -13.52
CA ASP A 198 -23.36 7.96 -14.76
C ASP A 198 -21.92 7.42 -14.84
N SER A 199 -21.02 7.99 -14.04
CA SER A 199 -19.59 7.64 -14.03
C SER A 199 -19.18 6.69 -12.92
N ILE A 200 -20.02 6.46 -11.91
CA ILE A 200 -19.70 5.48 -10.87
C ILE A 200 -19.90 4.06 -11.40
N VAL A 201 -18.99 3.17 -11.03
CA VAL A 201 -19.01 1.76 -11.45
C VAL A 201 -19.16 0.89 -10.20
N PRO A 202 -20.04 -0.13 -10.19
CA PRO A 202 -20.12 -1.10 -9.10
C PRO A 202 -18.74 -1.74 -8.84
N ILE A 203 -18.34 -1.84 -7.56
CA ILE A 203 -17.00 -2.38 -7.21
C ILE A 203 -16.81 -3.81 -7.71
N THR A 204 -17.86 -4.63 -7.70
CA THR A 204 -17.80 -6.00 -8.22
C THR A 204 -17.38 -6.03 -9.69
N GLU A 205 -17.98 -5.16 -10.50
CA GLU A 205 -17.65 -5.04 -11.91
C GLU A 205 -16.27 -4.41 -12.14
N TYR A 206 -15.95 -3.35 -11.39
CA TYR A 206 -14.65 -2.69 -11.47
C TYR A 206 -13.50 -3.65 -11.12
N ALA A 207 -13.61 -4.36 -9.99
CA ALA A 207 -12.58 -5.26 -9.48
C ALA A 207 -12.28 -6.43 -10.45
N GLN A 208 -13.29 -6.98 -11.11
CA GLN A 208 -13.11 -8.06 -12.08
C GLN A 208 -12.25 -7.64 -13.27
N ARG A 209 -12.36 -6.37 -13.69
CA ARG A 209 -11.58 -5.83 -14.81
C ARG A 209 -10.15 -5.45 -14.44
N GLN A 210 -9.81 -5.43 -13.13
CA GLN A 210 -8.49 -5.00 -12.68
C GLN A 210 -7.49 -6.15 -12.61
N ASN A 211 -6.29 -5.88 -13.09
CA ASN A 211 -5.10 -6.65 -12.77
C ASN A 211 -4.42 -6.00 -11.55
N ILE A 212 -4.14 -6.81 -10.53
CA ILE A 212 -3.44 -6.35 -9.34
C ILE A 212 -1.99 -6.78 -9.43
N TYR A 213 -1.10 -5.82 -9.36
CA TYR A 213 0.34 -6.04 -9.37
C TYR A 213 0.90 -5.76 -7.98
N PHE A 214 2.03 -6.37 -7.69
CA PHE A 214 2.84 -6.01 -6.54
C PHE A 214 4.14 -5.35 -7.00
N ALA A 215 4.75 -4.57 -6.11
CA ALA A 215 6.14 -4.18 -6.23
C ALA A 215 6.84 -4.22 -4.88
N CYS A 216 8.09 -4.64 -4.90
CA CYS A 216 8.95 -4.65 -3.74
C CYS A 216 9.92 -3.45 -3.81
N LYS A 217 9.78 -2.52 -2.86
CA LYS A 217 10.59 -1.29 -2.80
C LYS A 217 11.60 -1.39 -1.68
N ALA A 218 12.88 -1.16 -2.01
CA ALA A 218 13.99 -1.27 -1.09
C ALA A 218 13.87 -0.30 0.09
N LEU A 219 14.24 -0.78 1.29
CA LEU A 219 14.59 0.00 2.46
C LEU A 219 16.09 -0.12 2.69
N ASN A 220 16.75 1.00 2.94
CA ASN A 220 18.17 1.06 3.16
C ASN A 220 18.51 1.70 4.51
N TYR A 221 19.61 1.27 5.12
CA TYR A 221 20.36 2.01 6.13
C TYR A 221 21.46 2.80 5.44
N ARG A 222 21.68 4.05 5.83
CA ARG A 222 22.70 4.96 5.31
C ARG A 222 23.68 5.30 6.42
N ILE A 223 24.88 4.74 6.36
CA ILE A 223 25.88 4.89 7.42
C ILE A 223 26.32 6.36 7.60
N TYR A 224 26.43 7.13 6.52
CA TYR A 224 26.84 8.53 6.59
C TYR A 224 25.82 9.44 7.27
N ALA A 225 24.54 9.11 7.18
CA ALA A 225 23.45 9.83 7.81
C ALA A 225 23.01 9.22 9.14
N ASP A 226 23.54 8.04 9.47
CA ASP A 226 23.09 7.16 10.57
C ASP A 226 21.55 7.04 10.62
N LYS A 227 20.97 6.71 9.46
CA LYS A 227 19.52 6.69 9.29
C LYS A 227 19.10 5.63 8.29
N TRP A 228 17.96 4.97 8.55
CA TRP A 228 17.27 4.11 7.58
C TRP A 228 15.98 4.75 7.05
N ASP A 229 15.46 4.16 5.96
CA ASP A 229 14.33 4.69 5.18
C ASP A 229 12.95 4.51 5.86
N GLY A 230 12.94 4.26 7.17
CA GLY A 230 11.76 4.13 8.02
C GLY A 230 11.47 2.70 8.45
N ASP A 231 10.58 2.58 9.44
CA ASP A 231 10.16 1.30 10.02
C ASP A 231 8.95 0.75 9.27
N ARG A 232 9.21 -0.06 8.24
CA ARG A 232 8.18 -0.72 7.44
C ARG A 232 8.32 -2.23 7.55
N PRO A 233 7.19 -2.98 7.55
CA PRO A 233 7.22 -4.43 7.36
C PRO A 233 7.88 -4.78 6.03
N LEU A 234 8.69 -5.83 6.03
CA LEU A 234 9.48 -6.29 4.89
C LEU A 234 8.89 -7.60 4.36
N ALA A 235 8.62 -7.64 3.06
CA ALA A 235 8.20 -8.88 2.40
C ALA A 235 9.39 -9.82 2.15
N VAL A 236 10.54 -9.22 1.88
CA VAL A 236 11.85 -9.87 1.76
C VAL A 236 12.83 -9.04 2.56
N TYR A 237 13.66 -9.67 3.39
CA TYR A 237 14.64 -8.94 4.19
C TYR A 237 16.04 -9.53 4.09
N VAL A 238 17.03 -8.77 4.54
CA VAL A 238 18.43 -9.24 4.61
C VAL A 238 18.73 -9.59 6.05
N ASP A 239 19.07 -10.86 6.30
CA ASP A 239 19.57 -11.30 7.60
C ASP A 239 21.07 -11.04 7.68
N TRP A 240 21.42 -9.96 8.39
CA TRP A 240 22.80 -9.54 8.58
C TRP A 240 23.44 -10.28 9.75
N SER A 241 24.66 -10.78 9.56
CA SER A 241 25.43 -11.50 10.58
C SER A 241 26.93 -11.29 10.39
N VAL A 242 27.71 -11.56 11.44
CA VAL A 242 29.16 -11.69 11.35
C VAL A 242 29.51 -13.18 11.37
N LYS A 243 30.20 -13.66 10.34
CA LYS A 243 30.71 -15.05 10.23
C LYS A 243 32.18 -14.98 9.94
N ASP A 244 32.99 -15.65 10.74
CA ASP A 244 34.48 -15.68 10.62
C ASP A 244 35.11 -14.28 10.53
N GLY A 245 34.60 -13.33 11.35
CA GLY A 245 35.08 -11.94 11.37
C GLY A 245 34.71 -11.13 10.12
N LYS A 246 33.70 -11.57 9.36
CA LYS A 246 33.27 -10.89 8.14
C LYS A 246 31.77 -10.67 8.15
N LEU A 247 31.34 -9.52 7.64
CA LEU A 247 29.94 -9.20 7.42
C LEU A 247 29.35 -10.10 6.34
N ASN A 248 28.26 -10.76 6.66
CA ASN A 248 27.47 -11.58 5.76
C ASN A 248 26.02 -11.11 5.76
N GLY A 249 25.34 -11.19 4.61
CA GLY A 249 23.92 -10.87 4.45
C GLY A 249 23.26 -11.92 3.59
N GLU A 250 22.23 -12.57 4.15
CA GLU A 250 21.42 -13.57 3.46
C GLU A 250 20.04 -12.99 3.15
N ILE A 251 19.56 -13.18 1.92
CA ILE A 251 18.22 -12.72 1.53
C ILE A 251 17.21 -13.77 1.99
N VAL A 252 16.24 -13.35 2.79
CA VAL A 252 15.23 -14.21 3.42
C VAL A 252 13.87 -13.92 2.84
N TYR A 253 13.18 -14.96 2.37
CA TYR A 253 11.87 -14.91 1.70
C TYR A 253 10.73 -15.44 2.58
N ASN A 254 11.07 -16.11 3.68
CA ASN A 254 10.10 -16.70 4.62
C ASN A 254 9.53 -15.60 5.53
N HIS A 255 8.34 -15.81 6.05
CA HIS A 255 7.70 -14.92 7.03
C HIS A 255 7.53 -13.47 6.54
N PRO A 256 6.97 -13.26 5.33
CA PRO A 256 6.80 -11.92 4.79
C PRO A 256 5.97 -11.05 5.74
N LEU A 257 6.40 -9.80 5.90
CA LEU A 257 5.80 -8.74 6.72
C LEU A 257 5.89 -8.90 8.25
N GLU A 258 6.50 -9.97 8.76
CA GLU A 258 6.75 -10.13 10.21
C GLU A 258 7.94 -9.28 10.67
N VAL A 259 8.99 -9.24 9.86
CA VAL A 259 10.22 -8.49 10.16
C VAL A 259 10.08 -7.06 9.69
N ARG A 260 10.56 -6.12 10.52
CA ARG A 260 10.47 -4.68 10.24
C ARG A 260 11.85 -4.06 9.98
N GLY A 261 11.86 -2.92 9.27
CA GLY A 261 13.09 -2.21 8.93
C GLY A 261 13.94 -1.83 10.15
N ASN A 262 13.31 -1.47 11.28
CA ASN A 262 14.05 -1.15 12.51
C ASN A 262 14.86 -2.35 13.02
N SER A 263 14.23 -3.51 13.16
CA SER A 263 14.91 -4.70 13.70
C SER A 263 16.08 -5.15 12.83
N VAL A 264 15.95 -5.08 11.51
CA VAL A 264 17.05 -5.37 10.59
C VAL A 264 18.14 -4.31 10.67
N GLY A 265 17.75 -3.03 10.79
CA GLY A 265 18.70 -1.92 10.91
C GLY A 265 19.53 -1.99 12.19
N GLU A 266 18.90 -2.30 13.32
CA GLU A 266 19.58 -2.50 14.61
C GLU A 266 20.54 -3.68 14.57
N ARG A 267 20.11 -4.81 13.98
CA ARG A 267 20.99 -5.98 13.79
C ARG A 267 22.19 -5.67 12.92
N LEU A 268 21.99 -4.98 11.80
CA LEU A 268 23.10 -4.53 10.95
C LEU A 268 24.05 -3.61 11.71
N LYS A 269 23.55 -2.65 12.50
CA LYS A 269 24.41 -1.77 13.31
C LYS A 269 25.24 -2.55 14.32
N ALA A 270 24.65 -3.55 14.97
CA ALA A 270 25.39 -4.43 15.88
C ALA A 270 26.53 -5.18 15.15
N CYS A 271 26.29 -5.73 13.96
CA CYS A 271 27.33 -6.36 13.14
C CYS A 271 28.45 -5.38 12.75
N LEU A 272 28.08 -4.16 12.36
CA LEU A 272 29.09 -3.13 12.01
C LEU A 272 29.95 -2.72 13.23
N GLN A 273 29.33 -2.61 14.42
CA GLN A 273 30.04 -2.33 15.66
C GLN A 273 31.00 -3.46 16.04
N GLU A 274 30.58 -4.71 15.93
CA GLU A 274 31.42 -5.90 16.17
C GLU A 274 32.66 -5.90 15.27
N LEU A 275 32.51 -5.46 14.02
CA LEU A 275 33.61 -5.36 13.05
C LEU A 275 34.42 -4.05 13.16
N GLY A 276 34.06 -3.16 14.09
CA GLY A 276 34.72 -1.85 14.22
C GLY A 276 34.47 -0.89 13.05
N ILE A 277 33.44 -1.16 12.24
CA ILE A 277 33.10 -0.34 11.06
C ILE A 277 32.18 0.81 11.46
N ALA A 278 32.62 2.01 11.19
CA ALA A 278 31.88 3.25 11.42
C ALA A 278 31.95 4.16 10.18
N LYS A 279 31.25 5.28 10.23
CA LYS A 279 31.25 6.31 9.17
C LYS A 279 32.66 6.73 8.74
N GLY A 280 33.60 6.89 9.70
CA GLY A 280 34.95 7.39 9.45
C GLY A 280 35.88 6.41 8.72
N ASN A 281 35.63 5.12 8.86
CA ASN A 281 36.44 4.08 8.24
C ASN A 281 35.64 3.14 7.33
N PHE A 282 34.51 3.62 6.79
CA PHE A 282 33.61 2.84 5.93
C PHE A 282 34.35 2.18 4.73
N ASN A 283 35.41 2.79 4.24
CA ASN A 283 36.19 2.24 3.13
C ASN A 283 36.89 0.90 3.48
N GLU A 284 37.08 0.62 4.77
CA GLU A 284 37.65 -0.64 5.26
C GLU A 284 36.65 -1.80 5.19
N LEU A 285 35.37 -1.50 4.98
CA LEU A 285 34.29 -2.50 4.93
C LEU A 285 34.61 -3.65 3.96
N LEU A 286 35.23 -3.35 2.81
CA LEU A 286 35.54 -4.37 1.81
C LEU A 286 36.44 -5.50 2.35
N SER A 287 37.38 -5.20 3.27
CA SER A 287 38.18 -6.21 3.93
C SER A 287 37.46 -7.04 4.97
N HIS A 288 36.30 -6.49 5.44
CA HIS A 288 35.45 -7.10 6.46
C HIS A 288 34.15 -7.68 5.90
N THR A 289 34.04 -7.88 4.60
CA THR A 289 32.86 -8.50 3.97
C THR A 289 33.18 -9.86 3.39
N ASP A 290 32.17 -10.75 3.35
CA ASP A 290 32.29 -12.02 2.64
C ASP A 290 32.51 -11.76 1.14
N LYS A 291 33.36 -12.56 0.52
CA LYS A 291 33.73 -12.43 -0.90
C LYS A 291 32.56 -12.63 -1.87
N ASN A 292 31.52 -13.33 -1.44
CA ASN A 292 30.31 -13.57 -2.24
C ASN A 292 29.28 -12.45 -2.09
N MET A 293 29.54 -11.48 -1.19
CA MET A 293 28.65 -10.36 -0.96
C MET A 293 28.55 -9.48 -2.21
N LYS A 294 27.33 -9.16 -2.64
CA LYS A 294 27.10 -8.26 -3.77
C LYS A 294 27.25 -6.81 -3.34
N ILE A 295 28.40 -6.24 -3.67
CA ILE A 295 28.79 -4.87 -3.33
C ILE A 295 28.93 -4.07 -4.61
N TYR A 296 28.29 -2.90 -4.67
CA TYR A 296 28.53 -1.93 -5.72
C TYR A 296 29.66 -0.98 -5.30
N LYS A 297 30.68 -0.93 -6.12
CA LYS A 297 31.76 0.06 -6.07
C LYS A 297 32.05 0.53 -7.49
N LYS A 298 32.14 1.84 -7.68
CA LYS A 298 32.51 2.42 -8.97
C LYS A 298 34.00 2.09 -9.27
N ILE A 299 34.24 1.62 -10.48
CA ILE A 299 35.56 1.33 -10.99
C ILE A 299 36.26 2.66 -11.36
#